data_e24b0c25e1e81a312fa816cee28fa419
#
_entry.id   e24b0c25e1e81a312fa816cee28fa419
#
_cell.length_a   1.000
_cell.length_b   1.000
_cell.length_c   1.000
_cell.angle_alpha   90.00
_cell.angle_beta   90.00
_cell.angle_gamma   90.00
#
_symmetry.space_group_name_H-M   'P 1'
#
loop_
_entity.id
_entity.type
_entity.pdbx_description
1 polymer ?
#
loop_
_entity_poly.entity_id
_entity_poly.type
_entity_poly.pdbx_seq_one_letter_code
_entity_poly.pdbx_strand_id
1 'polypeptide(L)'
;QIAVIYSGGDDVFLLGAWNDVITAATRIADAFHAYTSGALTISAGIGMYDAKYPIRMAAEETAALEQHAKNEPGKNAIALFDPQEHHTYSWPVFTSAVLGEKYQALKTFFDGQDERKMAFLYNITHLLRLASTDKLNLARLAYLLSRLKPSSFDKEKSAQYDAFSKAVYRWAAVPQERDQLITAIYLYVYLNRKVEDSNGLQQ
;
A
#
# COMPACT_ATOMS: atom_id res chain seq x y z
N GLN A 1 1.82 0.40 -18.34
CA GLN A 1 2.88 0.89 -19.22
C GLN A 1 3.88 1.71 -18.40
N ILE A 2 5.20 1.40 -18.52
CA ILE A 2 6.29 2.05 -17.79
C ILE A 2 7.24 2.69 -18.78
N ALA A 3 7.68 3.91 -18.51
CA ALA A 3 8.78 4.57 -19.17
C ALA A 3 10.02 4.55 -18.27
N VAL A 4 11.16 4.18 -18.83
CA VAL A 4 12.47 4.36 -18.18
C VAL A 4 12.93 5.77 -18.52
N ILE A 5 12.94 6.64 -17.52
CA ILE A 5 13.36 8.05 -17.69
C ILE A 5 14.89 8.14 -17.63
N TYR A 6 15.48 7.40 -16.70
CA TYR A 6 16.92 7.33 -16.53
C TYR A 6 17.31 5.90 -16.11
N SER A 7 18.42 5.43 -16.64
CA SER A 7 19.10 4.22 -16.20
C SER A 7 20.59 4.39 -16.45
N GLY A 8 21.37 4.45 -15.39
CA GLY A 8 22.82 4.65 -15.49
C GLY A 8 23.53 4.42 -14.18
N GLY A 9 24.65 3.72 -14.24
CA GLY A 9 25.36 3.32 -13.03
C GLY A 9 24.52 2.34 -12.20
N ASP A 10 24.29 2.70 -10.94
CA ASP A 10 23.51 1.98 -9.95
C ASP A 10 22.08 2.54 -9.76
N ASP A 11 21.72 3.60 -10.50
CA ASP A 11 20.43 4.28 -10.35
C ASP A 11 19.50 4.00 -11.54
N VAL A 12 18.21 3.82 -11.22
CA VAL A 12 17.12 3.68 -12.20
C VAL A 12 15.95 4.57 -11.77
N PHE A 13 15.45 5.40 -12.71
CA PHE A 13 14.25 6.20 -12.51
C PHE A 13 13.16 5.79 -13.50
N LEU A 14 12.04 5.31 -12.96
CA LEU A 14 10.89 4.80 -13.69
C LEU A 14 9.69 5.72 -13.52
N LEU A 15 8.91 5.89 -14.57
CA LEU A 15 7.62 6.60 -14.55
C LEU A 15 6.55 5.73 -15.21
N GLY A 16 5.38 5.62 -14.60
CA GLY A 16 4.29 4.84 -15.17
C GLY A 16 3.07 4.78 -14.28
N ALA A 17 2.09 3.98 -14.69
CA ALA A 17 0.97 3.66 -13.83
C ALA A 17 1.52 2.98 -12.56
N TRP A 18 1.09 3.44 -11.42
CA TRP A 18 1.67 3.06 -10.14
C TRP A 18 1.59 1.55 -9.82
N ASN A 19 0.53 0.84 -10.27
CA ASN A 19 0.43 -0.62 -10.19
C ASN A 19 1.57 -1.31 -10.97
N ASP A 20 1.89 -0.78 -12.15
CA ASP A 20 2.96 -1.31 -12.99
C ASP A 20 4.32 -1.00 -12.35
N VAL A 21 4.50 0.23 -11.82
CA VAL A 21 5.73 0.64 -11.13
C VAL A 21 6.00 -0.21 -9.89
N ILE A 22 5.00 -0.46 -9.03
CA ILE A 22 5.16 -1.33 -7.86
C ILE A 22 5.53 -2.76 -8.28
N THR A 23 4.84 -3.29 -9.31
CA THR A 23 5.15 -4.62 -9.84
C THR A 23 6.56 -4.69 -10.43
N ALA A 24 7.00 -3.65 -11.14
CA ALA A 24 8.35 -3.57 -11.66
C ALA A 24 9.39 -3.48 -10.54
N ALA A 25 9.15 -2.64 -9.54
CA ALA A 25 10.06 -2.47 -8.41
C ALA A 25 10.28 -3.79 -7.65
N THR A 26 9.22 -4.54 -7.36
CA THR A 26 9.34 -5.85 -6.71
C THR A 26 10.13 -6.83 -7.57
N ARG A 27 9.84 -6.90 -8.88
CA ARG A 27 10.57 -7.77 -9.81
C ARG A 27 12.04 -7.40 -9.97
N ILE A 28 12.35 -6.10 -9.98
CA ILE A 28 13.74 -5.62 -10.04
C ILE A 28 14.48 -6.03 -8.77
N ALA A 29 13.87 -5.85 -7.59
CA ALA A 29 14.47 -6.24 -6.32
C ALA A 29 14.75 -7.75 -6.27
N ASP A 30 13.78 -8.58 -6.67
CA ASP A 30 13.94 -10.05 -6.71
C ASP A 30 15.01 -10.48 -7.72
N ALA A 31 15.01 -9.89 -8.92
CA ALA A 31 16.00 -10.20 -9.96
C ALA A 31 17.41 -9.77 -9.56
N PHE A 32 17.54 -8.60 -8.91
CA PHE A 32 18.83 -8.10 -8.42
C PHE A 32 19.36 -8.98 -7.29
N HIS A 33 18.50 -9.37 -6.35
CA HIS A 33 18.88 -10.30 -5.29
C HIS A 33 19.35 -11.65 -5.85
N ALA A 34 18.61 -12.21 -6.82
CA ALA A 34 18.99 -13.45 -7.48
C ALA A 34 20.31 -13.33 -8.26
N TYR A 35 20.48 -12.25 -9.02
CA TYR A 35 21.69 -12.00 -9.83
C TYR A 35 22.94 -11.85 -8.96
N THR A 36 22.83 -11.14 -7.83
CA THR A 36 23.95 -10.92 -6.92
C THR A 36 24.10 -12.03 -5.88
N SER A 37 23.26 -13.07 -5.94
CA SER A 37 23.20 -14.14 -4.92
C SER A 37 23.06 -13.58 -3.49
N GLY A 38 22.36 -12.46 -3.35
CA GLY A 38 22.14 -11.78 -2.07
C GLY A 38 23.34 -10.98 -1.54
N ALA A 39 24.44 -10.90 -2.30
CA ALA A 39 25.63 -10.17 -1.86
C ALA A 39 25.45 -8.64 -1.87
N LEU A 40 24.56 -8.14 -2.72
CA LEU A 40 24.21 -6.72 -2.82
C LEU A 40 22.72 -6.51 -2.55
N THR A 41 22.39 -5.33 -2.05
CA THR A 41 21.01 -4.92 -1.75
C THR A 41 20.61 -3.71 -2.59
N ILE A 42 19.32 -3.54 -2.81
CA ILE A 42 18.75 -2.39 -3.51
C ILE A 42 17.67 -1.76 -2.64
N SER A 43 17.61 -0.43 -2.65
CA SER A 43 16.52 0.33 -2.02
C SER A 43 15.72 1.07 -3.08
N ALA A 44 14.45 1.35 -2.80
CA ALA A 44 13.60 2.11 -3.70
C ALA A 44 12.73 3.12 -2.96
N GLY A 45 12.46 4.26 -3.62
CA GLY A 45 11.42 5.20 -3.27
C GLY A 45 10.30 5.17 -4.31
N ILE A 46 9.04 5.16 -3.91
CA ILE A 46 7.89 5.24 -4.81
C ILE A 46 6.98 6.38 -4.36
N GLY A 47 6.97 7.48 -5.11
CA GLY A 47 6.04 8.58 -4.96
C GLY A 47 4.81 8.41 -5.86
N MET A 48 3.68 8.97 -5.44
CA MET A 48 2.45 9.02 -6.22
C MET A 48 2.04 10.46 -6.46
N TYR A 49 1.88 10.82 -7.72
CA TYR A 49 1.64 12.19 -8.15
C TYR A 49 0.51 12.25 -9.16
N ASP A 50 -0.17 13.39 -9.20
CA ASP A 50 -1.13 13.67 -10.26
C ASP A 50 -0.43 13.87 -11.60
N ALA A 51 -1.12 13.59 -12.70
CA ALA A 51 -0.57 13.66 -14.06
C ALA A 51 0.00 15.05 -14.46
N LYS A 52 -0.43 16.11 -13.77
CA LYS A 52 0.05 17.48 -13.99
C LYS A 52 1.17 17.90 -13.03
N TYR A 53 1.60 17.00 -12.12
CA TYR A 53 2.64 17.32 -11.15
C TYR A 53 4.00 17.50 -11.85
N PRO A 54 4.80 18.54 -11.51
CA PRO A 54 6.07 18.77 -12.18
C PRO A 54 7.04 17.61 -11.96
N ILE A 55 7.52 17.02 -13.04
CA ILE A 55 8.39 15.84 -13.01
C ILE A 55 9.67 16.04 -12.20
N ARG A 56 10.23 17.27 -12.22
CA ARG A 56 11.41 17.61 -11.42
C ARG A 56 11.13 17.47 -9.92
N MET A 57 10.00 17.99 -9.45
CA MET A 57 9.61 17.89 -8.04
C MET A 57 9.32 16.45 -7.66
N ALA A 58 8.62 15.70 -8.53
CA ALA A 58 8.39 14.28 -8.32
C ALA A 58 9.69 13.51 -8.18
N ALA A 59 10.70 13.81 -9.00
CA ALA A 59 12.01 13.16 -8.91
C ALA A 59 12.73 13.50 -7.60
N GLU A 60 12.71 14.78 -7.18
CA GLU A 60 13.34 15.23 -5.92
C GLU A 60 12.69 14.56 -4.70
N GLU A 61 11.36 14.51 -4.66
CA GLU A 61 10.61 13.87 -3.56
C GLU A 61 10.79 12.34 -3.56
N THR A 62 10.80 11.72 -4.74
CA THR A 62 11.04 10.28 -4.87
C THR A 62 12.46 9.90 -4.45
N ALA A 63 13.45 10.75 -4.75
CA ALA A 63 14.83 10.57 -4.26
C ALA A 63 14.91 10.68 -2.72
N ALA A 64 14.10 11.56 -2.11
CA ALA A 64 14.02 11.63 -0.64
C ALA A 64 13.42 10.36 -0.04
N LEU A 65 12.41 9.75 -0.68
CA LEU A 65 11.87 8.44 -0.29
C LEU A 65 12.93 7.33 -0.39
N GLU A 66 13.69 7.31 -1.48
CA GLU A 66 14.78 6.34 -1.64
C GLU A 66 15.85 6.50 -0.55
N GLN A 67 16.25 7.75 -0.25
CA GLN A 67 17.16 8.02 0.86
C GLN A 67 16.59 7.53 2.19
N HIS A 68 15.30 7.70 2.42
CA HIS A 68 14.65 7.17 3.62
C HIS A 68 14.73 5.64 3.69
N ALA A 69 14.47 4.95 2.57
CA ALA A 69 14.63 3.50 2.48
C ALA A 69 16.09 3.04 2.70
N LYS A 70 17.08 3.82 2.26
CA LYS A 70 18.51 3.54 2.49
C LYS A 70 18.93 3.69 3.95
N ASN A 71 18.15 4.36 4.81
CA ASN A 71 18.41 4.47 6.24
C ASN A 71 17.97 3.21 7.01
N GLU A 72 17.17 2.34 6.42
CA GLU A 72 16.80 1.06 7.03
C GLU A 72 18.02 0.13 7.16
N PRO A 73 18.08 -0.68 8.22
CA PRO A 73 19.16 -1.64 8.40
C PRO A 73 19.32 -2.57 7.20
N GLY A 74 20.54 -2.62 6.65
CA GLY A 74 20.85 -3.46 5.49
C GLY A 74 20.54 -2.83 4.14
N LYS A 75 19.95 -1.62 4.08
CA LYS A 75 19.63 -0.89 2.82
C LYS A 75 18.89 -1.76 1.80
N ASN A 76 18.00 -2.61 2.25
CA ASN A 76 17.22 -3.56 1.45
C ASN A 76 15.74 -3.29 1.63
N ALA A 77 15.31 -2.07 1.28
CA ALA A 77 14.01 -1.56 1.66
C ALA A 77 13.32 -0.75 0.56
N ILE A 78 12.03 -0.55 0.74
CA ILE A 78 11.18 0.30 -0.07
C ILE A 78 10.49 1.33 0.83
N ALA A 79 10.44 2.58 0.41
CA ALA A 79 9.63 3.64 1.01
C ALA A 79 8.58 4.12 0.01
N LEU A 80 7.35 4.36 0.50
CA LEU A 80 6.20 4.69 -0.34
C LEU A 80 5.51 5.97 0.16
N PHE A 81 4.90 6.70 -0.75
CA PHE A 81 3.99 7.83 -0.55
C PHE A 81 4.64 9.07 0.06
N ASP A 82 4.91 9.09 1.36
CA ASP A 82 5.43 10.22 2.11
C ASP A 82 6.55 9.75 3.06
N PRO A 83 7.75 10.39 3.02
CA PRO A 83 8.85 10.04 3.93
C PRO A 83 8.56 10.32 5.41
N GLN A 84 7.56 11.15 5.72
CA GLN A 84 7.18 11.48 7.10
C GLN A 84 6.19 10.46 7.69
N GLU A 85 5.58 9.61 6.86
CA GLU A 85 4.69 8.55 7.30
C GLU A 85 5.44 7.20 7.36
N HIS A 86 4.93 6.25 8.16
CA HIS A 86 5.57 4.95 8.40
C HIS A 86 5.29 3.94 7.28
N HIS A 87 5.64 4.30 6.03
CA HIS A 87 5.45 3.45 4.85
C HIS A 87 6.77 2.88 4.30
N THR A 88 7.72 2.60 5.21
CA THR A 88 9.03 2.03 4.86
C THR A 88 9.12 0.61 5.37
N TYR A 89 9.52 -0.31 4.49
CA TYR A 89 9.59 -1.75 4.77
C TYR A 89 10.79 -2.37 4.10
N SER A 90 11.37 -3.41 4.72
CA SER A 90 12.25 -4.30 3.96
C SER A 90 11.47 -5.01 2.85
N TRP A 91 12.13 -5.35 1.74
CA TRP A 91 11.46 -6.03 0.61
C TRP A 91 10.70 -7.29 1.03
N PRO A 92 11.26 -8.20 1.86
CA PRO A 92 10.51 -9.37 2.29
C PRO A 92 9.23 -9.03 3.07
N VAL A 93 9.26 -8.02 3.94
CA VAL A 93 8.07 -7.56 4.68
C VAL A 93 7.05 -6.93 3.72
N PHE A 94 7.49 -6.10 2.79
CA PHE A 94 6.61 -5.47 1.82
C PHE A 94 5.91 -6.51 0.94
N THR A 95 6.65 -7.46 0.38
CA THR A 95 6.10 -8.46 -0.53
C THR A 95 5.22 -9.48 0.18
N SER A 96 5.60 -9.96 1.37
CA SER A 96 4.83 -10.98 2.09
C SER A 96 3.71 -10.40 2.94
N ALA A 97 4.02 -9.45 3.85
CA ALA A 97 3.07 -8.96 4.84
C ALA A 97 2.16 -7.85 4.28
N VAL A 98 2.70 -6.90 3.50
CA VAL A 98 1.89 -5.80 2.96
C VAL A 98 1.11 -6.27 1.74
N LEU A 99 1.79 -6.76 0.70
CA LEU A 99 1.15 -7.17 -0.55
C LEU A 99 0.51 -8.56 -0.44
N GLY A 100 1.25 -9.55 0.06
CA GLY A 100 0.82 -10.96 0.06
C GLY A 100 -0.26 -11.28 1.08
N GLU A 101 -0.26 -10.64 2.24
CA GLU A 101 -1.26 -10.91 3.28
C GLU A 101 -2.36 -9.84 3.29
N LYS A 102 -2.02 -8.60 3.64
CA LYS A 102 -3.01 -7.55 3.94
C LYS A 102 -3.70 -7.01 2.70
N TYR A 103 -2.95 -6.70 1.65
CA TYR A 103 -3.53 -6.24 0.39
C TYR A 103 -4.40 -7.32 -0.27
N GLN A 104 -3.95 -8.59 -0.27
CA GLN A 104 -4.75 -9.68 -0.82
C GLN A 104 -6.02 -9.94 -0.01
N ALA A 105 -5.97 -9.81 1.32
CA ALA A 105 -7.17 -9.93 2.16
C ALA A 105 -8.19 -8.81 1.84
N LEU A 106 -7.72 -7.56 1.67
CA LEU A 106 -8.57 -6.44 1.25
C LEU A 106 -9.17 -6.71 -0.14
N LYS A 107 -8.35 -7.13 -1.08
CA LYS A 107 -8.79 -7.44 -2.45
C LYS A 107 -9.85 -8.54 -2.43
N THR A 108 -9.58 -9.67 -1.78
CA THR A 108 -10.52 -10.80 -1.71
C THR A 108 -11.85 -10.41 -1.05
N PHE A 109 -11.80 -9.56 -0.01
CA PHE A 109 -13.01 -9.16 0.71
C PHE A 109 -13.84 -8.12 -0.05
N PHE A 110 -13.19 -7.18 -0.73
CA PHE A 110 -13.87 -6.05 -1.38
C PHE A 110 -14.06 -6.22 -2.90
N ASP A 111 -13.49 -7.25 -3.53
CA ASP A 111 -13.72 -7.49 -4.96
C ASP A 111 -15.23 -7.70 -5.24
N GLY A 112 -15.75 -6.92 -6.20
CA GLY A 112 -17.17 -6.96 -6.58
C GLY A 112 -18.13 -6.21 -5.66
N GLN A 113 -17.65 -5.48 -4.64
CA GLN A 113 -18.50 -4.65 -3.78
C GLN A 113 -18.51 -3.18 -4.24
N ASP A 114 -19.64 -2.48 -3.96
CA ASP A 114 -19.95 -1.13 -4.42
C ASP A 114 -19.17 0.02 -3.74
N GLU A 115 -19.46 1.27 -4.18
CA GLU A 115 -18.81 2.53 -3.76
C GLU A 115 -18.76 2.79 -2.24
N ARG A 116 -19.63 2.17 -1.45
CA ARG A 116 -19.61 2.27 0.02
C ARG A 116 -18.33 1.77 0.67
N LYS A 117 -17.55 0.95 -0.06
CA LYS A 117 -16.27 0.42 0.42
C LYS A 117 -15.22 1.51 0.66
N MET A 118 -15.17 2.54 -0.17
CA MET A 118 -14.16 3.59 -0.04
C MET A 118 -14.34 4.40 1.25
N ALA A 119 -15.57 4.87 1.54
CA ALA A 119 -15.86 5.56 2.79
C ALA A 119 -15.54 4.70 4.02
N PHE A 120 -15.80 3.39 3.93
CA PHE A 120 -15.48 2.45 4.99
C PHE A 120 -13.96 2.30 5.18
N LEU A 121 -13.17 2.17 4.11
CA LEU A 121 -11.71 2.07 4.17
C LEU A 121 -11.08 3.36 4.74
N TYR A 122 -11.59 4.54 4.37
CA TYR A 122 -11.14 5.80 4.97
C TYR A 122 -11.42 5.85 6.48
N ASN A 123 -12.60 5.39 6.91
CA ASN A 123 -12.94 5.34 8.33
C ASN A 123 -12.05 4.35 9.10
N ILE A 124 -11.76 3.17 8.53
CA ILE A 124 -10.79 2.23 9.12
C ILE A 124 -9.43 2.89 9.27
N THR A 125 -8.90 3.47 8.20
CA THR A 125 -7.59 4.13 8.22
C THR A 125 -7.51 5.20 9.30
N HIS A 126 -8.55 6.02 9.42
CA HIS A 126 -8.63 7.04 10.48
C HIS A 126 -8.57 6.42 11.87
N LEU A 127 -9.37 5.37 12.14
CA LEU A 127 -9.36 4.68 13.43
C LEU A 127 -8.02 3.97 13.71
N LEU A 128 -7.39 3.39 12.71
CA LEU A 128 -6.06 2.79 12.84
C LEU A 128 -5.01 3.83 13.24
N ARG A 129 -5.02 5.01 12.63
CA ARG A 129 -4.12 6.11 12.99
C ARG A 129 -4.35 6.57 14.42
N LEU A 130 -5.60 6.77 14.84
CA LEU A 130 -5.95 7.15 16.19
C LEU A 130 -5.63 6.07 17.23
N ALA A 131 -5.63 4.79 16.87
CA ALA A 131 -5.29 3.69 17.75
C ALA A 131 -3.82 3.67 18.18
N SER A 132 -2.95 4.44 17.51
CA SER A 132 -1.57 4.65 17.95
C SER A 132 -1.47 5.45 19.25
N THR A 133 -2.39 6.38 19.47
CA THR A 133 -2.43 7.26 20.63
C THR A 133 -3.44 6.83 21.68
N ASP A 134 -4.58 6.27 21.25
CA ASP A 134 -5.66 5.86 22.15
C ASP A 134 -6.25 4.50 21.73
N LYS A 135 -6.04 3.49 22.56
CA LYS A 135 -6.54 2.12 22.37
C LYS A 135 -8.08 2.01 22.33
N LEU A 136 -8.82 3.01 22.80
CA LEU A 136 -10.29 3.05 22.69
C LEU A 136 -10.73 2.97 21.22
N ASN A 137 -9.90 3.44 20.29
CA ASN A 137 -10.20 3.38 18.87
C ASN A 137 -10.18 1.95 18.30
N LEU A 138 -9.55 0.98 18.97
CA LEU A 138 -9.68 -0.44 18.61
C LEU A 138 -11.11 -0.96 18.89
N ALA A 139 -11.76 -0.50 19.96
CA ALA A 139 -13.15 -0.86 20.22
C ALA A 139 -14.10 -0.21 19.19
N ARG A 140 -13.81 1.04 18.78
CA ARG A 140 -14.55 1.72 17.70
C ARG A 140 -14.34 1.00 16.36
N LEU A 141 -13.13 0.52 16.10
CA LEU A 141 -12.84 -0.30 14.92
C LEU A 141 -13.64 -1.61 14.93
N ALA A 142 -13.68 -2.32 16.06
CA ALA A 142 -14.48 -3.54 16.19
C ALA A 142 -15.98 -3.27 15.93
N TYR A 143 -16.51 -2.15 16.44
CA TYR A 143 -17.88 -1.73 16.16
C TYR A 143 -18.10 -1.41 14.67
N LEU A 144 -17.17 -0.68 14.04
CA LEU A 144 -17.25 -0.37 12.61
C LEU A 144 -17.24 -1.64 11.77
N LEU A 145 -16.34 -2.58 12.09
CA LEU A 145 -16.29 -3.89 11.41
C LEU A 145 -17.62 -4.64 11.59
N SER A 146 -18.22 -4.66 12.79
CA SER A 146 -19.48 -5.36 13.02
C SER A 146 -20.64 -4.92 12.12
N ARG A 147 -20.61 -3.67 11.66
CA ARG A 147 -21.61 -3.12 10.73
C ARG A 147 -21.52 -3.66 9.30
N LEU A 148 -20.41 -4.30 8.94
CA LEU A 148 -20.24 -4.99 7.64
C LEU A 148 -20.77 -6.41 7.67
N LYS A 149 -21.16 -6.92 8.83
CA LYS A 149 -21.62 -8.30 8.95
C LYS A 149 -22.81 -8.55 8.01
N PRO A 150 -22.69 -9.50 7.06
CA PRO A 150 -23.79 -9.82 6.18
C PRO A 150 -24.97 -10.43 6.96
N SER A 151 -26.17 -10.40 6.38
CA SER A 151 -27.33 -11.08 6.97
C SER A 151 -27.04 -12.58 7.11
N SER A 152 -27.53 -13.18 8.20
CA SER A 152 -27.24 -14.56 8.62
C SER A 152 -27.63 -15.67 7.62
N PHE A 153 -28.29 -15.34 6.51
CA PHE A 153 -28.74 -16.29 5.49
C PHE A 153 -27.63 -16.77 4.54
N ASP A 154 -26.54 -16.02 4.42
CA ASP A 154 -25.41 -16.38 3.54
C ASP A 154 -24.22 -16.85 4.40
N LYS A 155 -24.11 -18.15 4.60
CA LYS A 155 -23.07 -18.79 5.43
C LYS A 155 -21.66 -18.55 4.89
N GLU A 156 -21.49 -18.53 3.57
CA GLU A 156 -20.19 -18.36 2.94
C GLU A 156 -19.68 -16.92 3.11
N LYS A 157 -20.52 -15.94 2.82
CA LYS A 157 -20.19 -14.52 3.07
C LYS A 157 -19.97 -14.22 4.54
N SER A 158 -20.73 -14.88 5.43
CA SER A 158 -20.52 -14.74 6.87
C SER A 158 -19.16 -15.28 7.32
N ALA A 159 -18.72 -16.41 6.79
CA ALA A 159 -17.42 -16.99 7.11
C ALA A 159 -16.26 -16.11 6.57
N GLN A 160 -16.39 -15.61 5.34
CA GLN A 160 -15.41 -14.65 4.76
C GLN A 160 -15.33 -13.37 5.58
N TYR A 161 -16.47 -12.82 5.98
CA TYR A 161 -16.53 -11.66 6.86
C TYR A 161 -15.84 -11.92 8.20
N ASP A 162 -16.13 -13.04 8.86
CA ASP A 162 -15.58 -13.38 10.17
C ASP A 162 -14.05 -13.53 10.09
N ALA A 163 -13.53 -14.15 9.02
CA ALA A 163 -12.10 -14.29 8.77
C ALA A 163 -11.43 -12.93 8.55
N PHE A 164 -12.00 -12.08 7.69
CA PHE A 164 -11.50 -10.73 7.40
C PHE A 164 -11.52 -9.84 8.65
N SER A 165 -12.65 -9.81 9.37
CA SER A 165 -12.81 -8.98 10.57
C SER A 165 -11.82 -9.36 11.68
N LYS A 166 -11.61 -10.66 11.92
CA LYS A 166 -10.61 -11.16 12.86
C LYS A 166 -9.19 -10.78 12.45
N ALA A 167 -8.86 -10.90 11.17
CA ALA A 167 -7.54 -10.55 10.65
C ALA A 167 -7.27 -9.04 10.83
N VAL A 168 -8.19 -8.17 10.40
CA VAL A 168 -8.06 -6.72 10.52
C VAL A 168 -7.90 -6.30 11.99
N TYR A 169 -8.69 -6.87 12.90
CA TYR A 169 -8.58 -6.54 14.33
C TYR A 169 -7.24 -6.99 14.92
N ARG A 170 -6.74 -8.18 14.56
CA ARG A 170 -5.44 -8.68 14.96
C ARG A 170 -4.32 -7.75 14.50
N TRP A 171 -4.30 -7.36 13.24
CA TRP A 171 -3.31 -6.44 12.68
C TRP A 171 -3.37 -5.06 13.33
N ALA A 172 -4.58 -4.55 13.59
CA ALA A 172 -4.77 -3.25 14.25
C ALA A 172 -4.17 -3.20 15.67
N ALA A 173 -4.14 -4.32 16.38
CA ALA A 173 -3.65 -4.41 17.75
C ALA A 173 -2.11 -4.31 17.86
N VAL A 174 -1.38 -4.68 16.81
CA VAL A 174 0.09 -4.69 16.77
C VAL A 174 0.58 -3.49 15.96
N PRO A 175 1.43 -2.60 16.52
CA PRO A 175 1.84 -1.36 15.84
C PRO A 175 2.40 -1.59 14.44
N GLN A 176 3.37 -2.48 14.27
CA GLN A 176 3.98 -2.75 12.97
C GLN A 176 2.97 -3.31 11.95
N GLU A 177 2.10 -4.23 12.37
CA GLU A 177 1.07 -4.79 11.49
C GLU A 177 -0.01 -3.77 11.13
N ARG A 178 -0.29 -2.84 12.04
CA ARG A 178 -1.21 -1.72 11.82
C ARG A 178 -0.70 -0.79 10.72
N ASP A 179 0.59 -0.41 10.77
CA ASP A 179 1.21 0.43 9.75
C ASP A 179 1.22 -0.28 8.38
N GLN A 180 1.51 -1.58 8.34
CA GLN A 180 1.39 -2.41 7.13
C GLN A 180 -0.03 -2.46 6.59
N LEU A 181 -1.05 -2.54 7.47
CA LEU A 181 -2.45 -2.52 7.07
C LEU A 181 -2.85 -1.17 6.48
N ILE A 182 -2.41 -0.06 7.08
CA ILE A 182 -2.64 1.30 6.54
C ILE A 182 -2.05 1.41 5.15
N THR A 183 -0.81 0.96 4.95
CA THR A 183 -0.15 0.94 3.63
C THR A 183 -0.94 0.08 2.62
N ALA A 184 -1.36 -1.11 3.02
CA ALA A 184 -2.16 -1.99 2.17
C ALA A 184 -3.51 -1.36 1.79
N ILE A 185 -4.17 -0.63 2.70
CA ILE A 185 -5.40 0.10 2.41
C ILE A 185 -5.13 1.22 1.40
N TYR A 186 -4.05 1.99 1.54
CA TYR A 186 -3.69 3.02 0.56
C TYR A 186 -3.46 2.41 -0.82
N LEU A 187 -2.66 1.35 -0.91
CA LEU A 187 -2.45 0.63 -2.15
C LEU A 187 -3.77 0.16 -2.76
N TYR A 188 -4.67 -0.39 -1.95
CA TYR A 188 -5.98 -0.84 -2.43
C TYR A 188 -6.87 0.31 -2.93
N VAL A 189 -6.92 1.42 -2.19
CA VAL A 189 -7.70 2.61 -2.57
C VAL A 189 -7.20 3.22 -3.88
N TYR A 190 -5.89 3.36 -4.02
CA TYR A 190 -5.28 3.90 -5.24
C TYR A 190 -5.49 2.99 -6.45
N LEU A 191 -5.39 1.64 -6.29
CA LEU A 191 -5.65 0.68 -7.38
C LEU A 191 -7.10 0.70 -7.87
N ASN A 192 -8.04 0.98 -6.97
CA ASN A 192 -9.45 0.94 -7.28
C ASN A 192 -10.06 2.33 -7.53
N ARG A 193 -9.25 3.40 -7.48
CA ARG A 193 -9.69 4.73 -7.86
C ARG A 193 -9.92 4.73 -9.37
N LYS A 194 -11.18 4.80 -9.80
CA LYS A 194 -11.49 5.06 -11.21
C LYS A 194 -10.83 6.39 -11.55
N VAL A 195 -9.98 6.41 -12.56
CA VAL A 195 -9.56 7.64 -13.21
C VAL A 195 -10.86 8.18 -13.84
N GLU A 196 -11.43 9.21 -13.26
CA GLU A 196 -12.50 9.96 -13.92
C GLU A 196 -11.88 10.49 -15.22
N ASP A 197 -12.33 9.94 -16.33
CA ASP A 197 -11.94 10.41 -17.64
C ASP A 197 -12.23 11.90 -17.69
N SER A 198 -11.17 12.69 -17.84
CA SER A 198 -11.20 14.14 -17.99
C SER A 198 -11.77 14.55 -19.39
N ASN A 199 -12.72 13.79 -19.92
CA ASN A 199 -13.41 14.03 -21.18
C ASN A 199 -14.70 14.86 -21.04
N GLY A 200 -14.83 15.62 -19.95
CA GLY A 200 -15.97 16.53 -19.71
C GLY A 200 -15.79 17.97 -20.21
N LEU A 201 -14.85 18.26 -21.12
CA LEU A 201 -14.69 19.60 -21.70
C LEU A 201 -14.54 19.52 -23.22
N GLN A 202 -15.61 19.08 -23.90
CA GLN A 202 -15.89 19.41 -25.30
C GLN A 202 -17.43 19.39 -25.47
N GLN A 203 -18.06 20.49 -25.13
CA GLN A 203 -19.24 21.04 -25.84
C GLN A 203 -19.26 22.55 -25.63
#